data_b435bc3a55958a72d465a1becea5bcb1
#
_entry.id   b435bc3a55958a72d465a1becea5bcb1
#
_cell.length_a   1.000
_cell.length_b   1.000
_cell.length_c   1.000
_cell.angle_alpha   90.00
_cell.angle_beta   90.00
_cell.angle_gamma   90.00
#
_symmetry.space_group_name_H-M   'P 1'
#
loop_
_entity.id
_entity.type
_entity.pdbx_description
1 polymer ?
#
loop_
_entity_poly.entity_id
_entity_poly.type
_entity_poly.pdbx_seq_one_letter_code
_entity_poly.pdbx_strand_id
1 'polypeptide(L)'
;MYPKGDKLFAMTNHMIHLQVKELRKGLGLTQIEFAKRAGIGLRFFRELERGKTTIRLDKLNQVLDFLGVHLELRRNESINSETKDKDYAQ
;
A
#
# COMPACT_ATOMS: atom_id res chain seq x y z
N MET A 1 8.25 -13.95 -15.02
CA MET A 1 7.59 -13.88 -14.25
C MET A 1 6.94 -12.88 -14.10
N TYR A 2 7.29 -12.29 -14.25
CA TYR A 2 6.92 -11.26 -14.00
C TYR A 2 6.14 -10.55 -14.89
N PRO A 3 6.28 -10.64 -16.13
CA PRO A 3 5.58 -9.95 -17.04
C PRO A 3 4.19 -9.83 -16.61
N LYS A 4 3.51 -10.94 -16.56
CA LYS A 4 2.24 -10.88 -16.19
C LYS A 4 2.19 -10.47 -14.83
N GLY A 5 3.10 -10.80 -14.10
CA GLY A 5 3.08 -10.46 -12.73
C GLY A 5 3.18 -8.98 -12.65
N ASP A 6 3.91 -8.40 -13.51
CA ASP A 6 4.09 -7.01 -13.49
C ASP A 6 2.84 -6.29 -13.69
N LYS A 7 2.14 -6.64 -14.70
CA LYS A 7 0.94 -6.05 -14.96
C LYS A 7 0.03 -6.08 -13.80
N LEU A 8 -0.19 -7.13 -13.26
CA LEU A 8 -1.07 -7.26 -12.20
C LEU A 8 -0.57 -6.44 -11.08
N PHE A 9 0.64 -6.50 -10.85
CA PHE A 9 1.23 -5.78 -9.81
C PHE A 9 1.04 -4.31 -10.00
N ALA A 10 1.19 -3.84 -11.16
CA ALA A 10 1.04 -2.45 -11.44
C ALA A 10 -0.36 -2.02 -11.09
N MET A 11 -1.31 -2.83 -11.36
CA MET A 11 -2.64 -2.48 -11.05
C MET A 11 -2.86 -2.44 -9.57
N THR A 12 -2.37 -3.36 -8.86
CA THR A 12 -2.59 -3.37 -7.45
C THR A 12 -1.76 -2.30 -6.81
N ASN A 13 -0.79 -1.80 -7.51
CA ASN A 13 0.04 -0.79 -6.95
C ASN A 13 -0.75 0.40 -6.52
N HIS A 14 -1.85 0.65 -7.12
CA HIS A 14 -2.63 1.77 -6.75
C HIS A 14 -3.53 1.42 -5.58
N MET A 15 -3.55 0.19 -5.20
CA MET A 15 -4.44 -0.20 -4.13
C MET A 15 -3.67 -0.74 -2.96
N ILE A 16 -3.31 0.16 -2.08
CA ILE A 16 -2.58 -0.22 -0.90
C ILE A 16 -3.26 -1.31 -0.13
N HIS A 17 -4.58 -1.25 -0.02
CA HIS A 17 -5.29 -2.25 0.76
C HIS A 17 -5.10 -3.67 0.22
N LEU A 18 -5.01 -3.79 -1.08
CA LEU A 18 -4.83 -5.12 -1.66
C LEU A 18 -3.40 -5.61 -1.45
N GLN A 19 -2.44 -4.71 -1.50
CA GLN A 19 -1.08 -5.09 -1.29
C GLN A 19 -0.85 -5.49 0.16
N VAL A 20 -1.47 -4.77 1.10
CA VAL A 20 -1.33 -5.11 2.49
C VAL A 20 -1.92 -6.49 2.73
N LYS A 21 -3.06 -6.77 2.11
CA LYS A 21 -3.71 -8.03 2.30
C LYS A 21 -2.84 -9.15 1.77
N GLU A 22 -2.24 -8.95 0.60
CA GLU A 22 -1.40 -9.96 0.01
C GLU A 22 -0.18 -10.23 0.89
N LEU A 23 0.42 -9.18 1.42
CA LEU A 23 1.59 -9.35 2.25
C LEU A 23 1.22 -10.06 3.54
N ARG A 24 0.06 -9.74 4.11
CA ARG A 24 -0.37 -10.40 5.32
C ARG A 24 -0.57 -11.89 5.07
N LYS A 25 -1.21 -12.21 3.94
CA LYS A 25 -1.45 -13.61 3.64
C LYS A 25 -0.13 -14.33 3.38
N GLY A 26 0.81 -13.62 2.80
CA GLY A 26 2.11 -14.22 2.55
C GLY A 26 2.81 -14.59 3.85
N LEU A 27 2.48 -13.90 4.94
CA LEU A 27 3.06 -14.21 6.21
C LEU A 27 2.28 -15.31 6.94
N GLY A 28 1.17 -15.71 6.37
CA GLY A 28 0.36 -16.75 6.97
C GLY A 28 -0.42 -16.30 8.18
N LEU A 29 -0.70 -14.99 8.27
CA LEU A 29 -1.38 -14.47 9.43
C LEU A 29 -2.83 -14.10 9.14
N THR A 30 -3.69 -14.30 10.13
CA THR A 30 -5.07 -13.86 9.99
C THR A 30 -5.09 -12.38 10.32
N GLN A 31 -6.20 -11.71 10.06
CA GLN A 31 -6.31 -10.31 10.39
C GLN A 31 -6.13 -10.08 11.88
N ILE A 32 -6.70 -10.94 12.69
CA ILE A 32 -6.60 -10.82 14.12
C ILE A 32 -5.15 -10.97 14.57
N GLU A 33 -4.48 -11.97 14.03
CA GLU A 33 -3.10 -12.19 14.42
C GLU A 33 -2.21 -11.04 13.99
N PHE A 34 -2.44 -10.54 12.80
CA PHE A 34 -1.64 -9.46 12.29
C PHE A 34 -1.83 -8.22 13.16
N ALA A 35 -3.08 -7.84 13.42
CA ALA A 35 -3.36 -6.64 14.19
C ALA A 35 -2.70 -6.72 15.57
N LYS A 36 -2.75 -7.88 16.15
CA LYS A 36 -2.17 -8.07 17.44
C LYS A 36 -0.68 -7.92 17.41
N ARG A 37 -0.02 -8.54 16.46
CA ARG A 37 1.42 -8.45 16.38
C ARG A 37 1.92 -7.08 15.96
N ALA A 38 1.19 -6.42 15.12
CA ALA A 38 1.60 -5.10 14.66
C ALA A 38 1.23 -4.01 15.66
N GLY A 39 0.46 -4.36 16.66
CA GLY A 39 0.07 -3.38 17.66
C GLY A 39 -0.95 -2.38 17.20
N ILE A 40 -1.86 -2.78 16.34
CA ILE A 40 -2.89 -1.87 15.85
C ILE A 40 -4.25 -2.47 16.13
N GLY A 41 -5.27 -1.64 16.10
CA GLY A 41 -6.62 -2.12 16.37
C GLY A 41 -7.13 -2.97 15.24
N LEU A 42 -7.87 -4.01 15.58
CA LEU A 42 -8.40 -4.90 14.58
C LEU A 42 -9.38 -4.19 13.68
N ARG A 43 -10.18 -3.31 14.24
CA ARG A 43 -11.16 -2.62 13.45
C ARG A 43 -10.46 -1.73 12.41
N PHE A 44 -9.40 -1.05 12.82
CA PHE A 44 -8.66 -0.21 11.89
C PHE A 44 -8.09 -1.09 10.78
N PHE A 45 -7.52 -2.23 11.13
CA PHE A 45 -6.90 -3.07 10.13
C PHE A 45 -7.92 -3.64 9.18
N ARG A 46 -9.09 -3.99 9.66
CA ARG A 46 -10.11 -4.52 8.78
C ARG A 46 -10.59 -3.44 7.82
N GLU A 47 -10.72 -2.22 8.31
CA GLU A 47 -11.15 -1.13 7.43
C GLU A 47 -10.07 -0.84 6.39
N LEU A 48 -8.82 -0.94 6.79
CA LEU A 48 -7.73 -0.70 5.87
C LEU A 48 -7.79 -1.74 4.74
N GLU A 49 -7.92 -3.00 5.07
CA GLU A 49 -7.95 -4.03 4.06
C GLU A 49 -9.20 -3.98 3.20
N ARG A 50 -10.22 -3.32 3.70
CA ARG A 50 -11.45 -3.23 2.96
C ARG A 50 -11.38 -2.08 1.97
N GLY A 51 -10.37 -1.27 2.04
CA GLY A 51 -10.20 -0.19 1.09
C GLY A 51 -10.75 1.15 1.51
N LYS A 52 -10.91 1.35 2.84
CA LYS A 52 -11.44 2.60 3.30
C LYS A 52 -10.50 3.70 2.83
N THR A 53 -11.04 4.77 2.29
CA THR A 53 -10.22 5.82 1.73
C THR A 53 -9.70 6.82 2.74
N THR A 54 -10.33 6.97 3.89
CA THR A 54 -9.83 7.90 4.89
C THR A 54 -9.13 7.09 5.98
N ILE A 55 -7.84 7.03 5.89
CA ILE A 55 -7.06 6.23 6.80
C ILE A 55 -6.02 7.09 7.48
N ARG A 56 -5.81 6.91 8.74
CA ARG A 56 -4.81 7.68 9.45
C ARG A 56 -3.43 7.20 8.98
N LEU A 57 -2.65 8.14 8.54
CA LEU A 57 -1.35 7.83 7.99
C LEU A 57 -0.41 7.25 9.03
N ASP A 58 -0.46 7.72 10.26
CA ASP A 58 0.43 7.23 11.27
C ASP A 58 0.17 5.75 11.55
N LYS A 59 -1.10 5.34 11.52
CA LYS A 59 -1.40 3.96 11.78
C LYS A 59 -1.07 3.12 10.56
N LEU A 60 -1.26 3.67 9.39
CA LEU A 60 -0.92 2.96 8.18
C LEU A 60 0.58 2.70 8.17
N ASN A 61 1.38 3.70 8.56
CA ASN A 61 2.81 3.52 8.59
C ASN A 61 3.20 2.43 9.59
N GLN A 62 2.46 2.30 10.66
CA GLN A 62 2.76 1.28 11.64
C GLN A 62 2.55 -0.11 11.04
N VAL A 63 1.50 -0.25 10.22
CA VAL A 63 1.23 -1.51 9.55
C VAL A 63 2.35 -1.80 8.56
N LEU A 64 2.74 -0.78 7.79
CA LEU A 64 3.76 -0.97 6.78
C LEU A 64 5.12 -1.29 7.40
N ASP A 65 5.43 -0.67 8.53
CA ASP A 65 6.67 -0.94 9.20
C ASP A 65 6.73 -2.40 9.65
N PHE A 66 5.62 -2.90 10.14
CA PHE A 66 5.58 -4.28 10.59
C PHE A 66 5.81 -5.21 9.39
N LEU A 67 5.30 -4.81 8.22
CA LEU A 67 5.48 -5.61 7.03
C LEU A 67 6.86 -5.41 6.39
N GLY A 68 7.61 -4.46 6.87
CA GLY A 68 8.93 -4.20 6.32
C GLY A 68 8.89 -3.43 5.02
N VAL A 69 7.83 -2.66 4.80
CA VAL A 69 7.73 -1.87 3.57
C VAL A 69 7.41 -0.45 3.92
N HIS A 70 7.37 0.41 2.97
CA HIS A 70 7.02 1.80 3.21
C HIS A 70 6.38 2.40 1.97
N LEU A 71 5.73 3.53 2.17
CA LEU A 71 5.09 4.19 1.07
C LEU A 71 6.12 5.00 0.31
N GLU A 72 5.91 5.10 -0.97
CA GLU A 72 6.82 5.85 -1.78
C GLU A 72 6.05 6.59 -2.83
N LEU A 73 6.40 7.82 -3.08
CA LEU A 73 5.74 8.58 -4.11
C LEU A 73 6.43 8.31 -5.43
N ARG A 74 5.65 8.00 -6.44
CA ARG A 74 6.23 7.75 -7.72
C ARG A 74 5.57 8.64 -8.72
N ARG A 75 6.33 9.16 -9.62
CA ARG A 75 5.79 10.00 -10.62
C ARG A 75 4.98 9.19 -11.59
N ASN A 76 3.91 9.76 -12.01
CA ASN A 76 3.08 9.08 -12.96
C ASN A 76 3.74 9.23 -14.31
N GLU A 77 4.33 8.20 -14.79
CA GLU A 77 4.98 8.24 -16.03
C GLU A 77 4.22 8.64 -17.21
N SER A 78 3.07 8.21 -17.34
CA SER A 78 2.36 8.52 -18.51
C SER A 78 2.12 9.98 -18.63
N ILE A 79 2.01 10.67 -17.65
CA ILE A 79 1.78 12.03 -17.78
C ILE A 79 2.87 12.85 -17.87
N ASN A 80 3.69 12.50 -17.48
CA ASN A 80 4.68 13.15 -17.35
C ASN A 80 5.47 13.91 -18.01
N SER A 81 6.19 13.54 -18.05
CA SER A 81 7.14 14.07 -18.71
C SER A 81 7.04 15.49 -18.94
N GLU A 82 6.64 15.90 -19.95
CA GLU A 82 6.61 17.22 -20.24
C GLU A 82 5.96 18.09 -19.29
N THR A 83 4.85 17.92 -19.04
CA THR A 83 4.13 18.80 -18.24
C THR A 83 4.84 19.06 -16.98
N LYS A 84 5.25 18.06 -16.37
CA LYS A 84 5.89 18.23 -15.21
C LYS A 84 7.02 19.09 -15.22
N ASP A 85 7.86 18.91 -16.04
CA ASP A 85 9.02 19.67 -16.13
C ASP A 85 8.70 21.10 -16.05
N LYS A 86 7.82 21.53 -16.82
CA LYS A 86 7.45 22.84 -16.77
C LYS A 86 7.02 23.27 -15.45
N ASP A 87 6.17 22.66 -14.88
CA ASP A 87 5.68 23.02 -13.62
C ASP A 87 6.75 23.25 -12.65
N TYR A 88 7.61 22.41 -12.56
CA TYR A 88 8.64 22.56 -11.67
C TYR A 88 9.46 23.70 -11.91
N ALA A 89 9.64 23.96 -13.08
CA ALA A 89 10.45 25.05 -13.43
C ALA A 89 9.99 26.23 -12.69
N GLN A 90 8.80 26.27 -12.32
CA GLN A 90 8.33 27.40 -11.67
C GLN A 90 8.57 27.38 -10.44
#